data_373bf44d734b8c8583328bd8dc5c5fbe
#
_entry.id   373bf44d734b8c8583328bd8dc5c5fbe
#
_cell.length_a   1.000
_cell.length_b   1.000
_cell.length_c   1.000
_cell.angle_alpha   90.00
_cell.angle_beta   90.00
_cell.angle_gamma   90.00
#
_symmetry.space_group_name_H-M   'P 1'
#
loop_
_entity.id
_entity.type
_entity.pdbx_description
1 polymer ?
#
loop_
_entity_poly.entity_id
_entity_poly.type
_entity_poly.pdbx_seq_one_letter_code
_entity_poly.pdbx_strand_id
1 'polypeptide(L)'
;HFGQTNISHLNQDNTILDEIHSVNNKLPEPFIRNICGIMMFSGDNAKKKISLLSGGEKSRVMLGKIIAQNVNLLFLDEPTNHLDIDSIKALTNAIKAFNGSCIIVTHSEELLRKVCDRLIVFRNDEADYFNGTYDEFLDKIGWDDDIADDNKKEKPKSDKPKLNKKEIKKIRAGIVANKSKETSPIKK
;
A
#
# COMPACT_ATOMS: atom_id res chain seq x y z
N HIS A 1 -10.49 2.78 0.43
CA HIS A 1 -10.71 1.33 0.63
C HIS A 1 -10.81 0.65 -0.72
N PHE A 2 -9.87 -0.22 -1.04
CA PHE A 2 -9.89 -1.04 -2.25
C PHE A 2 -10.60 -2.36 -1.93
N GLY A 3 -11.70 -2.64 -2.63
CA GLY A 3 -12.46 -3.88 -2.46
C GLY A 3 -13.24 -4.21 -3.73
N GLN A 4 -13.62 -5.48 -3.92
CA GLN A 4 -14.37 -5.96 -5.09
C GLN A 4 -15.68 -5.22 -5.36
N THR A 5 -16.30 -4.66 -4.33
CA THR A 5 -17.54 -3.87 -4.45
C THR A 5 -17.38 -2.60 -5.28
N ASN A 6 -16.15 -2.13 -5.50
CA ASN A 6 -15.91 -0.89 -6.23
C ASN A 6 -15.85 -1.06 -7.76
N ILE A 7 -15.69 -2.28 -8.26
CA ILE A 7 -15.69 -2.57 -9.71
C ILE A 7 -17.04 -2.25 -10.37
N SER A 8 -18.14 -2.39 -9.63
CA SER A 8 -19.49 -2.05 -10.11
C SER A 8 -19.71 -0.55 -10.32
N HIS A 9 -18.83 0.30 -9.80
CA HIS A 9 -18.91 1.76 -9.93
C HIS A 9 -18.18 2.32 -11.16
N LEU A 10 -17.57 1.47 -12.00
CA LEU A 10 -16.96 1.92 -13.25
C LEU A 10 -18.03 2.24 -14.29
N ASN A 11 -17.93 3.40 -14.93
CA ASN A 11 -18.80 3.76 -16.03
C ASN A 11 -18.45 2.92 -17.27
N GLN A 12 -19.37 2.06 -17.67
CA GLN A 12 -19.17 1.09 -18.76
C GLN A 12 -18.99 1.75 -20.14
N ASP A 13 -19.49 2.96 -20.32
CA ASP A 13 -19.41 3.71 -21.59
C ASP A 13 -18.11 4.47 -21.75
N ASN A 14 -17.41 4.76 -20.66
CA ASN A 14 -16.12 5.46 -20.69
C ASN A 14 -15.02 4.59 -21.28
N THR A 15 -14.01 5.24 -21.85
CA THR A 15 -12.71 4.60 -22.10
C THR A 15 -11.92 4.46 -20.78
N ILE A 16 -10.90 3.62 -20.77
CA ILE A 16 -10.00 3.48 -19.61
C ILE A 16 -9.40 4.84 -19.24
N LEU A 17 -8.93 5.59 -20.25
CA LEU A 17 -8.36 6.92 -20.06
C LEU A 17 -9.36 7.87 -19.43
N ASP A 18 -10.57 7.96 -19.98
CA ASP A 18 -11.61 8.86 -19.48
C ASP A 18 -12.05 8.49 -18.07
N GLU A 19 -12.16 7.18 -17.80
CA GLU A 19 -12.54 6.68 -16.49
C GLU A 19 -11.53 7.01 -15.41
N ILE A 20 -10.23 6.89 -15.70
CA ILE A 20 -9.17 7.29 -14.76
C ILE A 20 -9.13 8.82 -14.62
N HIS A 21 -9.28 9.56 -15.73
CA HIS A 21 -9.27 11.02 -15.73
C HIS A 21 -10.47 11.62 -14.95
N SER A 22 -11.61 10.93 -14.94
CA SER A 22 -12.82 11.40 -14.25
C SER A 22 -12.63 11.65 -12.74
N VAL A 23 -11.61 11.04 -12.13
CA VAL A 23 -11.31 11.20 -10.70
C VAL A 23 -10.75 12.59 -10.38
N ASN A 24 -9.96 13.14 -11.31
CA ASN A 24 -9.36 14.45 -11.15
C ASN A 24 -9.11 15.12 -12.52
N ASN A 25 -10.11 15.85 -12.99
CA ASN A 25 -10.09 16.52 -14.29
C ASN A 25 -9.04 17.64 -14.40
N LYS A 26 -8.35 17.98 -13.31
CA LYS A 26 -7.26 18.98 -13.31
C LYS A 26 -5.92 18.38 -13.70
N LEU A 27 -5.80 17.06 -13.69
CA LEU A 27 -4.57 16.38 -14.09
C LEU A 27 -4.38 16.47 -15.62
N PRO A 28 -3.17 16.77 -16.10
CA PRO A 28 -2.90 16.80 -17.52
C PRO A 28 -3.01 15.41 -18.13
N GLU A 29 -3.54 15.31 -19.36
CA GLU A 29 -3.71 14.03 -20.06
C GLU A 29 -2.43 13.18 -20.15
N PRO A 30 -1.22 13.76 -20.40
CA PRO A 30 0.01 12.96 -20.37
C PRO A 30 0.26 12.24 -19.06
N PHE A 31 -0.13 12.84 -17.92
CA PHE A 31 -0.02 12.21 -16.60
C PHE A 31 -1.00 11.03 -16.47
N ILE A 32 -2.23 11.18 -16.93
CA ILE A 32 -3.23 10.10 -16.96
C ILE A 32 -2.77 8.96 -17.87
N ARG A 33 -2.19 9.27 -19.03
CA ARG A 33 -1.59 8.26 -19.93
C ARG A 33 -0.46 7.50 -19.27
N ASN A 34 0.36 8.16 -18.45
CA ASN A 34 1.40 7.50 -17.68
C ASN A 34 0.80 6.52 -16.66
N ILE A 35 -0.27 6.93 -15.95
CA ILE A 35 -1.00 6.02 -15.05
C ILE A 35 -1.57 4.82 -15.82
N CYS A 36 -2.18 5.05 -16.99
CA CYS A 36 -2.64 3.95 -17.85
C CYS A 36 -1.48 2.99 -18.19
N GLY A 37 -0.30 3.52 -18.52
CA GLY A 37 0.90 2.73 -18.81
C GLY A 37 1.35 1.88 -17.62
N ILE A 38 1.37 2.46 -16.40
CA ILE A 38 1.68 1.75 -15.15
C ILE A 38 0.68 0.61 -14.93
N MET A 39 -0.60 0.83 -15.28
CA MET A 39 -1.67 -0.17 -15.21
C MET A 39 -1.66 -1.14 -16.40
N MET A 40 -0.61 -1.13 -17.23
CA MET A 40 -0.45 -1.99 -18.42
C MET A 40 -1.47 -1.71 -19.54
N PHE A 41 -1.98 -0.50 -19.62
CA PHE A 41 -2.83 -0.02 -20.73
C PHE A 41 -2.10 1.04 -21.55
N SER A 42 -1.14 0.62 -22.38
CA SER A 42 -0.35 1.54 -23.21
C SER A 42 -0.97 1.76 -24.60
N GLY A 43 -0.71 2.91 -25.18
CA GLY A 43 -1.13 3.26 -26.54
C GLY A 43 -2.66 3.21 -26.72
N ASP A 44 -3.11 2.52 -27.75
CA ASP A 44 -4.54 2.40 -28.08
C ASP A 44 -5.34 1.54 -27.08
N ASN A 45 -4.67 0.71 -26.28
CA ASN A 45 -5.35 -0.05 -25.22
C ASN A 45 -6.04 0.87 -24.20
N ALA A 46 -5.48 2.06 -23.93
CA ALA A 46 -6.10 3.04 -23.04
C ALA A 46 -7.44 3.60 -23.56
N LYS A 47 -7.73 3.44 -24.85
CA LYS A 47 -8.98 3.87 -25.50
C LYS A 47 -10.07 2.79 -25.49
N LYS A 48 -9.79 1.57 -24.98
CA LYS A 48 -10.81 0.52 -24.85
C LYS A 48 -11.90 0.95 -23.88
N LYS A 49 -13.14 0.60 -24.22
CA LYS A 49 -14.29 0.83 -23.33
C LYS A 49 -14.25 -0.11 -22.11
N ILE A 50 -14.68 0.39 -20.96
CA ILE A 50 -14.76 -0.36 -19.71
C ILE A 50 -15.66 -1.60 -19.85
N SER A 51 -16.74 -1.50 -20.66
CA SER A 51 -17.66 -2.62 -20.92
C SER A 51 -16.98 -3.85 -21.53
N LEU A 52 -15.86 -3.65 -22.26
CA LEU A 52 -15.13 -4.73 -22.97
C LEU A 52 -14.04 -5.38 -22.11
N LEU A 53 -13.83 -4.90 -20.89
CA LEU A 53 -12.73 -5.34 -20.04
C LEU A 53 -13.09 -6.59 -19.23
N SER A 54 -12.10 -7.47 -19.06
CA SER A 54 -12.16 -8.57 -18.09
C SER A 54 -12.21 -8.05 -16.64
N GLY A 55 -12.51 -8.93 -15.68
CA GLY A 55 -12.49 -8.58 -14.26
C GLY A 55 -11.14 -8.07 -13.78
N GLY A 56 -10.05 -8.72 -14.17
CA GLY A 56 -8.67 -8.29 -13.86
C GLY A 56 -8.31 -6.93 -14.48
N GLU A 57 -8.72 -6.68 -15.74
CA GLU A 57 -8.53 -5.38 -16.37
C GLU A 57 -9.32 -4.28 -15.65
N LYS A 58 -10.56 -4.54 -15.23
CA LYS A 58 -11.36 -3.60 -14.44
C LYS A 58 -10.71 -3.31 -13.08
N SER A 59 -10.12 -4.31 -12.44
CA SER A 59 -9.35 -4.12 -11.19
C SER A 59 -8.16 -3.19 -11.40
N ARG A 60 -7.43 -3.32 -12.51
CA ARG A 60 -6.32 -2.42 -12.87
C ARG A 60 -6.78 -0.98 -13.14
N VAL A 61 -7.95 -0.79 -13.77
CA VAL A 61 -8.54 0.54 -13.93
C VAL A 61 -8.86 1.16 -12.57
N MET A 62 -9.43 0.39 -11.65
CA MET A 62 -9.69 0.86 -10.27
C MET A 62 -8.41 1.28 -9.56
N LEU A 63 -7.34 0.51 -9.66
CA LEU A 63 -6.03 0.88 -9.12
C LEU A 63 -5.52 2.20 -9.73
N GLY A 64 -5.66 2.36 -11.05
CA GLY A 64 -5.32 3.61 -11.74
C GLY A 64 -6.12 4.81 -11.22
N LYS A 65 -7.41 4.64 -10.96
CA LYS A 65 -8.26 5.68 -10.34
C LYS A 65 -7.78 6.06 -8.94
N ILE A 66 -7.35 5.10 -8.12
CA ILE A 66 -6.81 5.38 -6.77
C ILE A 66 -5.54 6.22 -6.86
N ILE A 67 -4.64 5.91 -7.78
CA ILE A 67 -3.39 6.65 -7.97
C ILE A 67 -3.63 8.05 -8.53
N ALA A 68 -4.62 8.21 -9.40
CA ALA A 68 -5.03 9.51 -9.92
C ALA A 68 -5.63 10.43 -8.85
N GLN A 69 -6.04 9.89 -7.68
CA GLN A 69 -6.44 10.70 -6.54
C GLN A 69 -5.21 11.43 -5.96
N ASN A 70 -5.36 12.71 -5.72
CA ASN A 70 -4.30 13.51 -5.07
C ASN A 70 -4.33 13.28 -3.56
N VAL A 71 -3.87 12.10 -3.13
CA VAL A 71 -3.77 11.69 -1.73
C VAL A 71 -2.30 11.44 -1.38
N ASN A 72 -1.93 11.64 -0.11
CA ASN A 72 -0.57 11.44 0.40
C ASN A 72 -0.45 10.20 1.31
N LEU A 73 -1.56 9.54 1.60
CA LEU A 73 -1.59 8.31 2.37
C LEU A 73 -2.56 7.31 1.73
N LEU A 74 -2.07 6.09 1.51
CA LEU A 74 -2.83 4.98 0.96
C LEU A 74 -2.94 3.85 1.98
N PHE A 75 -4.15 3.33 2.19
CA PHE A 75 -4.38 2.12 2.97
C PHE A 75 -4.86 1.01 2.04
N LEU A 76 -4.12 -0.09 2.01
CA LEU A 76 -4.43 -1.28 1.22
C LEU A 76 -4.57 -2.47 2.16
N ASP A 77 -5.75 -3.07 2.15
CA ASP A 77 -6.06 -4.26 2.95
C ASP A 77 -6.23 -5.44 2.00
N GLU A 78 -5.33 -6.43 2.11
CA GLU A 78 -5.23 -7.61 1.26
C GLU A 78 -5.39 -7.30 -0.25
N PRO A 79 -4.59 -6.36 -0.80
CA PRO A 79 -4.84 -5.83 -2.14
C PRO A 79 -4.52 -6.82 -3.27
N THR A 80 -3.90 -7.95 -2.96
CA THR A 80 -3.58 -9.01 -3.92
C THR A 80 -4.70 -10.04 -4.08
N ASN A 81 -5.69 -10.05 -3.18
CA ASN A 81 -6.77 -11.01 -3.23
C ASN A 81 -7.58 -10.87 -4.52
N HIS A 82 -7.79 -12.00 -5.19
CA HIS A 82 -8.54 -12.12 -6.45
C HIS A 82 -7.92 -11.35 -7.65
N LEU A 83 -6.66 -10.93 -7.56
CA LEU A 83 -5.94 -10.35 -8.67
C LEU A 83 -5.21 -11.44 -9.47
N ASP A 84 -5.23 -11.29 -10.80
CA ASP A 84 -4.37 -12.06 -11.69
C ASP A 84 -2.91 -11.55 -11.63
N ILE A 85 -1.98 -12.30 -12.22
CA ILE A 85 -0.55 -12.01 -12.19
C ILE A 85 -0.25 -10.62 -12.75
N ASP A 86 -0.95 -10.21 -13.80
CA ASP A 86 -0.73 -8.90 -14.42
C ASP A 86 -1.26 -7.77 -13.55
N SER A 87 -2.38 -7.97 -12.86
CA SER A 87 -2.92 -7.03 -11.88
C SER A 87 -2.00 -6.89 -10.66
N ILE A 88 -1.36 -7.97 -10.19
CA ILE A 88 -0.36 -7.91 -9.11
C ILE A 88 0.88 -7.10 -9.55
N LYS A 89 1.35 -7.29 -10.79
CA LYS A 89 2.44 -6.47 -11.34
C LYS A 89 2.05 -4.99 -11.42
N ALA A 90 0.86 -4.71 -11.93
CA ALA A 90 0.33 -3.34 -12.03
C ALA A 90 0.22 -2.69 -10.64
N LEU A 91 -0.33 -3.41 -9.65
CA LEU A 91 -0.39 -2.96 -8.25
C LEU A 91 1.01 -2.64 -7.70
N THR A 92 1.97 -3.55 -7.89
CA THR A 92 3.36 -3.37 -7.45
C THR A 92 3.98 -2.11 -8.05
N ASN A 93 3.82 -1.91 -9.36
CA ASN A 93 4.32 -0.72 -10.06
C ASN A 93 3.63 0.55 -9.59
N ALA A 94 2.33 0.47 -9.31
CA ALA A 94 1.53 1.54 -8.79
C ALA A 94 2.01 2.03 -7.41
N ILE A 95 2.24 1.08 -6.49
CA ILE A 95 2.77 1.39 -5.15
C ILE A 95 4.14 2.05 -5.26
N LYS A 96 5.02 1.54 -6.13
CA LYS A 96 6.38 2.12 -6.35
C LYS A 96 6.35 3.51 -6.98
N ALA A 97 5.37 3.80 -7.82
CA ALA A 97 5.21 5.10 -8.46
C ALA A 97 4.44 6.12 -7.58
N PHE A 98 3.85 5.67 -6.48
CA PHE A 98 3.06 6.53 -5.61
C PHE A 98 3.94 7.47 -4.79
N ASN A 99 3.71 8.79 -4.90
CA ASN A 99 4.46 9.83 -4.19
C ASN A 99 3.86 10.11 -2.81
N GLY A 100 3.64 9.08 -2.01
CA GLY A 100 3.06 9.21 -0.68
C GLY A 100 3.46 8.05 0.22
N SER A 101 2.86 7.97 1.39
CA SER A 101 3.00 6.84 2.29
C SER A 101 1.96 5.78 1.98
N CYS A 102 2.35 4.50 2.02
CA CYS A 102 1.44 3.38 1.83
C CYS A 102 1.49 2.46 3.04
N ILE A 103 0.33 2.13 3.61
CA ILE A 103 0.19 1.13 4.65
C ILE A 103 -0.53 -0.06 4.02
N ILE A 104 0.12 -1.22 4.04
CA ILE A 104 -0.37 -2.43 3.39
C ILE A 104 -0.53 -3.52 4.44
N VAL A 105 -1.71 -4.12 4.52
CA VAL A 105 -1.96 -5.36 5.23
C VAL A 105 -2.02 -6.47 4.20
N THR A 106 -1.16 -7.48 4.29
CA THR A 106 -1.14 -8.56 3.31
C THR A 106 -0.42 -9.81 3.82
N HIS A 107 -0.81 -10.96 3.29
CA HIS A 107 -0.12 -12.24 3.43
C HIS A 107 0.78 -12.57 2.22
N SER A 108 0.81 -11.71 1.21
CA SER A 108 1.61 -11.94 0.01
C SER A 108 3.07 -11.58 0.24
N GLU A 109 3.91 -12.59 0.51
CA GLU A 109 5.36 -12.40 0.63
C GLU A 109 5.97 -11.78 -0.65
N GLU A 110 5.46 -12.17 -1.82
CA GLU A 110 5.92 -11.61 -3.08
C GLU A 110 5.73 -10.10 -3.15
N LEU A 111 4.59 -9.60 -2.67
CA LEU A 111 4.34 -8.16 -2.60
C LEU A 111 5.25 -7.51 -1.57
N LEU A 112 5.36 -8.10 -0.37
CA LEU A 112 6.22 -7.58 0.71
C LEU A 112 7.68 -7.43 0.25
N ARG A 113 8.26 -8.45 -0.40
CA ARG A 113 9.64 -8.41 -0.94
C ARG A 113 9.84 -7.29 -1.95
N LYS A 114 8.80 -6.92 -2.69
CA LYS A 114 8.90 -5.92 -3.77
C LYS A 114 8.72 -4.49 -3.32
N VAL A 115 7.93 -4.24 -2.27
CA VAL A 115 7.48 -2.88 -1.92
C VAL A 115 7.72 -2.48 -0.47
N CYS A 116 8.03 -3.44 0.40
CA CYS A 116 8.15 -3.17 1.83
C CYS A 116 9.52 -2.60 2.18
N ASP A 117 9.55 -1.47 2.89
CA ASP A 117 10.74 -0.86 3.49
C ASP A 117 10.67 -0.84 5.03
N ARG A 118 9.50 -1.13 5.60
CA ARG A 118 9.25 -1.17 7.05
C ARG A 118 8.11 -2.15 7.33
N LEU A 119 8.17 -2.83 8.48
CA LEU A 119 7.14 -3.76 8.90
C LEU A 119 6.59 -3.42 10.28
N ILE A 120 5.31 -3.71 10.45
CA ILE A 120 4.67 -3.85 11.76
C ILE A 120 4.24 -5.30 11.85
N VAL A 121 4.90 -6.07 12.70
CA VAL A 121 4.69 -7.51 12.84
C VAL A 121 3.85 -7.75 14.10
N PHE A 122 2.71 -8.40 13.93
CA PHE A 122 1.82 -8.76 15.04
C PHE A 122 2.11 -10.21 15.46
N ARG A 123 2.56 -10.40 16.72
CA ARG A 123 2.86 -11.70 17.32
C ARG A 123 2.47 -11.69 18.79
N ASN A 124 1.86 -12.79 19.28
CA ASN A 124 1.60 -12.99 20.71
C ASN A 124 0.93 -11.77 21.39
N ASP A 125 -0.07 -11.16 20.74
CA ASP A 125 -0.77 -9.94 21.19
C ASP A 125 0.11 -8.69 21.31
N GLU A 126 1.33 -8.72 20.78
CA GLU A 126 2.24 -7.58 20.69
C GLU A 126 2.44 -7.16 19.23
N ALA A 127 2.76 -5.88 19.03
CA ALA A 127 3.09 -5.32 17.73
C ALA A 127 4.54 -4.83 17.74
N ASP A 128 5.39 -5.45 16.95
CA ASP A 128 6.79 -5.10 16.79
C ASP A 128 7.01 -4.27 15.54
N TYR A 129 7.74 -3.17 15.68
CA TYR A 129 8.17 -2.37 14.54
C TYR A 129 9.56 -2.79 14.08
N PHE A 130 9.69 -3.09 12.79
CA PHE A 130 10.96 -3.40 12.15
C PHE A 130 11.25 -2.41 11.03
N ASN A 131 12.42 -1.76 11.08
CA ASN A 131 12.88 -0.83 10.05
C ASN A 131 13.84 -1.57 9.11
N GLY A 132 13.35 -1.97 7.96
CA GLY A 132 14.06 -2.74 6.96
C GLY A 132 13.12 -3.46 6.02
N THR A 133 13.67 -4.11 5.01
CA THR A 133 12.93 -4.91 4.04
C THR A 133 12.41 -6.22 4.65
N TYR A 134 11.48 -6.88 3.95
CA TYR A 134 10.96 -8.18 4.37
C TYR A 134 12.05 -9.26 4.43
N ASP A 135 13.00 -9.26 3.49
CA ASP A 135 14.11 -10.21 3.50
C ASP A 135 15.05 -9.99 4.69
N GLU A 136 15.34 -8.73 5.02
CA GLU A 136 16.12 -8.40 6.23
C GLU A 136 15.40 -8.80 7.53
N PHE A 137 14.07 -8.76 7.55
CA PHE A 137 13.29 -9.26 8.67
C PHE A 137 13.42 -10.77 8.81
N LEU A 138 13.29 -11.52 7.73
CA LEU A 138 13.45 -12.98 7.73
C LEU A 138 14.85 -13.38 8.19
N ASP A 139 15.90 -12.71 7.72
CA ASP A 139 17.28 -13.02 8.07
C ASP A 139 17.61 -12.70 9.55
N LYS A 140 17.05 -11.62 10.10
CA LYS A 140 17.41 -11.12 11.45
C LYS A 140 16.51 -11.66 12.56
N ILE A 141 15.23 -11.89 12.26
CA ILE A 141 14.20 -12.21 13.25
C ILE A 141 13.49 -13.51 12.88
N GLY A 142 13.00 -13.63 11.62
CA GLY A 142 12.21 -14.74 11.12
C GLY A 142 10.83 -14.87 11.78
N TRP A 143 10.09 -15.89 11.37
CA TRP A 143 8.86 -16.32 12.03
C TRP A 143 9.20 -17.37 13.10
N ASP A 144 8.50 -17.36 14.24
CA ASP A 144 8.78 -18.26 15.37
C ASP A 144 8.67 -19.76 15.00
N ASP A 145 7.95 -20.10 13.93
CA ASP A 145 7.78 -21.46 13.42
C ASP A 145 9.04 -22.00 12.71
N ASP A 146 9.93 -21.13 12.22
CA ASP A 146 11.19 -21.54 11.56
C ASP A 146 12.27 -21.99 12.57
N ILE A 147 12.05 -21.82 13.89
CA ILE A 147 13.04 -22.11 14.95
C ILE A 147 12.97 -23.58 15.38
N ALA A 148 12.00 -24.36 14.93
CA ALA A 148 11.83 -25.75 15.35
C ALA A 148 12.84 -26.73 14.76
N ASP A 149 13.63 -26.36 13.74
CA ASP A 149 14.45 -27.32 12.98
C ASP A 149 15.96 -27.03 12.87
N ASP A 150 16.51 -26.06 13.63
CA ASP A 150 17.97 -25.89 13.67
C ASP A 150 18.53 -25.71 15.08
N ASN A 151 19.12 -26.80 15.57
CA ASN A 151 19.84 -26.87 16.84
C ASN A 151 20.99 -25.84 16.89
N LYS A 152 20.93 -24.97 17.91
CA LYS A 152 22.07 -24.30 18.55
C LYS A 152 23.00 -23.47 17.63
N LYS A 153 22.63 -22.22 17.38
CA LYS A 153 23.64 -21.13 17.36
C LYS A 153 23.17 -20.01 18.28
N GLU A 154 24.03 -19.64 19.21
CA GLU A 154 23.82 -18.61 20.22
C GLU A 154 23.43 -17.29 19.57
N LYS A 155 22.28 -16.73 19.97
CA LYS A 155 21.83 -15.40 19.54
C LYS A 155 22.75 -14.33 20.14
N PRO A 156 23.26 -13.37 19.37
CA PRO A 156 23.85 -12.18 19.94
C PRO A 156 22.75 -11.37 20.65
N LYS A 157 22.91 -11.14 21.94
CA LYS A 157 22.04 -10.27 22.74
C LYS A 157 22.06 -8.86 22.15
N SER A 158 21.00 -8.45 21.46
CA SER A 158 20.79 -7.07 21.11
C SER A 158 20.24 -6.31 22.32
N ASP A 159 21.10 -5.54 22.98
CA ASP A 159 20.70 -4.51 23.93
C ASP A 159 19.92 -3.41 23.18
N LYS A 160 18.60 -3.54 23.13
CA LYS A 160 17.69 -2.43 22.81
C LYS A 160 16.67 -2.33 23.94
N PRO A 161 16.48 -1.13 24.52
CA PRO A 161 15.55 -0.95 25.63
C PRO A 161 14.14 -1.21 25.14
N LYS A 162 13.47 -2.22 25.73
CA LYS A 162 12.03 -2.45 25.55
C LYS A 162 11.29 -1.24 26.12
N LEU A 163 10.65 -0.47 25.28
CA LEU A 163 9.78 0.63 25.69
C LEU A 163 8.63 0.07 26.57
N ASN A 164 8.60 0.52 27.82
CA ASN A 164 7.60 0.10 28.79
C ASN A 164 6.23 0.73 28.43
N LYS A 165 5.11 0.05 28.74
CA LYS A 165 3.73 0.57 28.54
C LYS A 165 3.53 2.04 28.97
N LYS A 166 4.26 2.49 30.00
CA LYS A 166 4.25 3.89 30.45
C LYS A 166 4.90 4.86 29.46
N GLU A 167 5.95 4.45 28.76
CA GLU A 167 6.66 5.27 27.77
C GLU A 167 5.86 5.39 26.47
N ILE A 168 5.22 4.30 26.03
CA ILE A 168 4.30 4.32 24.89
C ILE A 168 3.12 5.26 25.16
N LYS A 169 2.57 5.25 26.40
CA LYS A 169 1.49 6.16 26.80
C LYS A 169 1.94 7.62 26.83
N LYS A 170 3.19 7.89 27.22
CA LYS A 170 3.80 9.24 27.19
C LYS A 170 4.01 9.76 25.76
N ILE A 171 4.49 8.90 24.86
CA ILE A 171 4.69 9.23 23.46
C ILE A 171 3.35 9.52 22.77
N ARG A 172 2.31 8.70 23.03
CA ARG A 172 0.96 8.94 22.51
C ARG A 172 0.35 10.24 23.04
N ALA A 173 0.54 10.56 24.30
CA ALA A 173 0.08 11.82 24.90
C ALA A 173 0.82 13.04 24.31
N GLY A 174 2.12 12.90 24.01
CA GLY A 174 2.91 13.95 23.36
C GLY A 174 2.48 14.24 21.92
N ILE A 175 2.14 13.21 21.15
CA ILE A 175 1.66 13.35 19.76
C ILE A 175 0.29 14.05 19.73
N VAL A 176 -0.62 13.69 20.66
CA VAL A 176 -1.94 14.32 20.77
C VAL A 176 -1.81 15.79 21.20
N ALA A 177 -0.91 16.11 22.13
CA ALA A 177 -0.69 17.50 22.60
C ALA A 177 -0.07 18.40 21.52
N ASN A 178 0.81 17.88 20.65
CA ASN A 178 1.36 18.65 19.53
C ASN A 178 0.30 18.92 18.45
N LYS A 179 -0.57 17.95 18.18
CA LYS A 179 -1.65 18.11 17.20
C LYS A 179 -2.67 19.19 17.63
N SER A 180 -2.90 19.36 18.94
CA SER A 180 -3.77 20.43 19.48
C SER A 180 -3.18 21.83 19.37
N LYS A 181 -1.85 21.96 19.32
CA LYS A 181 -1.17 23.27 19.20
C LYS A 181 -1.16 23.81 17.77
N GLU A 182 -1.12 22.91 16.77
CA GLU A 182 -1.13 23.29 15.35
C GLU A 182 -2.52 23.66 14.81
N THR A 183 -3.60 23.30 15.51
CA THR A 183 -4.99 23.56 15.09
C THR A 183 -5.64 24.78 15.77
N SER A 184 -4.89 25.58 16.53
CA SER A 184 -5.42 26.83 17.11
C SER A 184 -5.53 27.90 16.04
N PRO A 185 -6.73 28.48 15.80
CA PRO A 185 -6.90 29.55 14.82
C PRO A 185 -6.14 30.82 15.25
N ILE A 186 -5.38 31.38 14.31
CA ILE A 186 -4.73 32.66 14.46
C ILE A 186 -5.82 33.72 14.68
N LYS A 187 -5.92 34.23 15.89
CA LYS A 187 -6.76 35.40 16.17
C LYS A 187 -6.14 36.60 15.46
N LYS A 188 -6.96 37.27 14.63
CA LYS A 188 -6.69 38.59 14.08
C LYS A 188 -6.72 39.64 15.18
#